data_4a06ad21a7f5038c99cb0e16d9a45584
#
_entry.id   4a06ad21a7f5038c99cb0e16d9a45584
#
_cell.length_a   1.000
_cell.length_b   1.000
_cell.length_c   1.000
_cell.angle_alpha   90.00
_cell.angle_beta   90.00
_cell.angle_gamma   90.00
#
_symmetry.space_group_name_H-M   'P 1'
#
loop_
_entity.id
_entity.type
_entity.pdbx_description
1 polymer ?
#
loop_
_entity_poly.entity_id
_entity_poly.type
_entity_poly.pdbx_seq_one_letter_code
_entity_poly.pdbx_strand_id
1 'polypeptide(L)'
;MKTITNHPQTFRATYGAAKPVERDVIKKKIQEQTELFNKVNASSGVDNKIALETIPLGVHSTFQSFDPWPVSIKSAKGAWMTNVDGRKMLDLSMGFGAMLVGHLNDDVIAELKETLEVGTLFTSPSPISRDAAERLCRRFGIEQIRFTNSGTESTLYAIRTARAYTKKDGIVKIEGGYHGSGDSLMVSTKPPLDKIGSPEDPIPYIPATAIAGEVHVVPYNNADALERVFEKHASTIACLIMEPVMENIGIVVPDEGYLERVRELCNEYGIILIFDEVKTGLTAGPQGAAQRLGVIPDLICLAKSIGGGVPLAAFGGKREYMNAVSDGRMSHLGTFNGHALGMAAVRVIDRIATPEKLAECESFNHQALNRIGEIIGEFELPAHSVGFGVKGCTTWSSTPVRNYRDYKATDFDLAELSFLWSLNHDIMTPPGLDEQW
;
A
#
# COMPACT_ATOMS: atom_id res chain seq x y z
N MET A 1 22.84 15.41 13.76
CA MET A 1 22.00 14.47 13.00
C MET A 1 22.05 13.11 13.68
N LYS A 2 20.93 12.64 14.23
CA LYS A 2 20.83 11.25 14.68
C LYS A 2 20.29 10.44 13.51
N THR A 3 21.12 9.61 12.92
CA THR A 3 20.72 8.66 11.91
C THR A 3 20.22 7.42 12.63
N ILE A 4 18.94 7.12 12.55
CA ILE A 4 18.38 5.88 13.05
C ILE A 4 18.44 4.88 11.91
N THR A 5 19.38 3.95 11.99
CA THR A 5 19.49 2.82 11.06
C THR A 5 19.08 1.59 11.78
N ASN A 6 17.92 1.09 11.48
CA ASN A 6 17.47 -0.14 12.12
C ASN A 6 17.44 -1.33 11.16
N HIS A 7 17.64 -1.10 9.85
CA HIS A 7 17.77 -2.18 8.88
C HIS A 7 18.76 -1.81 7.77
N PRO A 8 19.74 -2.66 7.43
CA PRO A 8 20.75 -2.36 6.40
C PRO A 8 20.18 -2.16 4.99
N GLN A 9 18.92 -2.53 4.78
CA GLN A 9 18.22 -2.44 3.49
C GLN A 9 17.19 -1.32 3.40
N THR A 10 17.02 -0.51 4.45
CA THR A 10 16.11 0.64 4.43
C THR A 10 16.88 1.93 4.21
N PHE A 11 16.23 2.87 3.53
CA PHE A 11 16.78 4.22 3.42
C PHE A 11 16.74 4.90 4.80
N ARG A 12 17.85 5.53 5.18
CA ARG A 12 17.99 6.21 6.48
C ARG A 12 17.12 7.44 6.53
N ALA A 13 16.20 7.51 7.48
CA ALA A 13 15.48 8.73 7.75
C ALA A 13 16.43 9.83 8.27
N THR A 14 16.35 11.02 7.68
CA THR A 14 17.09 12.20 8.12
C THR A 14 16.16 13.10 8.90
N TYR A 15 16.49 13.36 10.18
CA TYR A 15 15.72 14.23 11.06
C TYR A 15 16.40 15.59 11.18
N GLY A 16 15.61 16.68 11.02
CA GLY A 16 16.04 18.03 11.28
C GLY A 16 15.99 18.39 12.78
N ALA A 17 16.74 19.40 13.16
CA ALA A 17 16.51 20.12 14.41
C ALA A 17 15.24 20.97 14.19
N ALA A 18 14.10 20.52 14.70
CA ALA A 18 12.82 21.14 14.39
C ALA A 18 12.67 22.53 15.04
N LYS A 19 12.37 23.52 14.21
CA LYS A 19 11.79 24.78 14.70
C LYS A 19 10.27 24.67 14.67
N PRO A 20 9.55 25.05 15.74
CA PRO A 20 8.10 25.14 15.70
C PRO A 20 7.66 26.09 14.59
N VAL A 21 6.65 25.69 13.82
CA VAL A 21 6.01 26.57 12.84
C VAL A 21 4.74 27.14 13.47
N GLU A 22 4.60 28.47 13.44
CA GLU A 22 3.46 29.17 14.01
C GLU A 22 2.15 28.72 13.31
N ARG A 23 1.17 28.27 14.09
CA ARG A 23 -0.10 27.73 13.56
C ARG A 23 -0.87 28.69 12.69
N ASP A 24 -0.88 29.99 13.06
CA ASP A 24 -1.58 31.02 12.27
C ASP A 24 -0.91 31.23 10.90
N VAL A 25 0.41 31.08 10.83
CA VAL A 25 1.14 31.11 9.55
C VAL A 25 0.74 29.94 8.67
N ILE A 26 0.68 28.72 9.22
CA ILE A 26 0.28 27.52 8.47
C ILE A 26 -1.14 27.70 7.93
N LYS A 27 -2.11 28.07 8.78
CA LYS A 27 -3.51 28.29 8.38
C LYS A 27 -3.65 29.34 7.27
N LYS A 28 -2.94 30.47 7.44
CA LYS A 28 -2.91 31.51 6.41
C LYS A 28 -2.35 30.99 5.09
N LYS A 29 -1.28 30.18 5.12
CA LYS A 29 -0.69 29.59 3.92
C LYS A 29 -1.60 28.54 3.27
N ILE A 30 -2.28 27.72 4.04
CA ILE A 30 -3.31 26.79 3.52
C ILE A 30 -4.39 27.60 2.79
N GLN A 31 -4.91 28.67 3.38
CA GLN A 31 -5.90 29.52 2.72
C GLN A 31 -5.37 30.11 1.41
N GLU A 32 -4.16 30.69 1.40
CA GLU A 32 -3.52 31.22 0.19
C GLU A 32 -3.40 30.15 -0.91
N GLN A 33 -2.99 28.92 -0.55
CA GLN A 33 -2.86 27.80 -1.48
C GLN A 33 -4.22 27.29 -1.97
N THR A 34 -5.25 27.27 -1.13
CA THR A 34 -6.63 26.94 -1.52
C THR A 34 -7.20 27.94 -2.51
N GLU A 35 -6.99 29.24 -2.28
CA GLU A 35 -7.42 30.28 -3.22
C GLU A 35 -6.73 30.15 -4.60
N LEU A 36 -5.43 29.86 -4.58
CA LEU A 36 -4.68 29.58 -5.81
C LEU A 36 -5.19 28.33 -6.52
N PHE A 37 -5.39 27.23 -5.75
CA PHE A 37 -5.92 25.97 -6.28
C PHE A 37 -7.28 26.19 -6.98
N ASN A 38 -8.19 26.91 -6.36
CA ASN A 38 -9.50 27.24 -6.90
C ASN A 38 -9.40 27.95 -8.26
N LYS A 39 -8.41 28.80 -8.41
CA LYS A 39 -8.16 29.56 -9.63
C LYS A 39 -7.56 28.70 -10.74
N VAL A 40 -6.54 27.90 -10.42
CA VAL A 40 -5.76 27.17 -11.44
C VAL A 40 -6.36 25.81 -11.81
N ASN A 41 -7.34 25.32 -11.03
CA ASN A 41 -8.07 24.07 -11.26
C ASN A 41 -9.60 24.30 -11.37
N ALA A 42 -10.00 25.45 -11.91
CA ALA A 42 -11.41 25.84 -11.98
C ALA A 42 -12.26 24.88 -12.82
N SER A 43 -11.72 24.36 -13.95
CA SER A 43 -12.43 23.40 -14.80
C SER A 43 -12.62 22.06 -14.10
N SER A 44 -11.64 21.63 -13.29
CA SER A 44 -11.77 20.44 -12.42
C SER A 44 -12.90 20.62 -11.40
N GLY A 45 -13.06 21.83 -10.84
CA GLY A 45 -14.19 22.15 -9.95
C GLY A 45 -15.55 22.09 -10.65
N VAL A 46 -15.64 22.55 -11.89
CA VAL A 46 -16.86 22.41 -12.70
C VAL A 46 -17.17 20.94 -12.99
N ASP A 47 -16.16 20.17 -13.40
CA ASP A 47 -16.29 18.73 -13.67
C ASP A 47 -16.72 17.95 -12.41
N ASN A 48 -16.12 18.23 -11.26
CA ASN A 48 -16.51 17.63 -9.98
C ASN A 48 -17.95 17.94 -9.60
N LYS A 49 -18.41 19.19 -9.80
CA LYS A 49 -19.80 19.58 -9.55
C LYS A 49 -20.79 18.77 -10.41
N ILE A 50 -20.45 18.49 -11.65
CA ILE A 50 -21.25 17.64 -12.54
C ILE A 50 -21.20 16.19 -12.08
N ALA A 51 -20.02 15.69 -11.71
CA ALA A 51 -19.84 14.32 -11.23
C ALA A 51 -20.66 14.04 -9.97
N LEU A 52 -20.80 14.99 -9.07
CA LEU A 52 -21.60 14.88 -7.84
C LEU A 52 -23.09 14.58 -8.09
N GLU A 53 -23.61 14.85 -9.28
CA GLU A 53 -25.00 14.53 -9.63
C GLU A 53 -25.23 13.01 -9.77
N THR A 54 -24.19 12.25 -10.07
CA THR A 54 -24.29 10.81 -10.36
C THR A 54 -23.32 9.94 -9.57
N ILE A 55 -22.24 10.52 -9.04
CA ILE A 55 -21.20 9.81 -8.33
C ILE A 55 -21.08 10.41 -6.92
N PRO A 56 -21.35 9.65 -5.85
CA PRO A 56 -21.16 10.12 -4.49
C PRO A 56 -19.73 10.64 -4.28
N LEU A 57 -19.57 11.82 -3.67
CA LEU A 57 -18.32 12.57 -3.52
C LEU A 57 -17.65 13.01 -4.85
N GLY A 58 -18.30 12.78 -6.01
CA GLY A 58 -17.73 13.06 -7.33
C GLY A 58 -16.56 12.16 -7.73
N VAL A 59 -16.27 11.10 -6.96
CA VAL A 59 -15.13 10.17 -7.15
C VAL A 59 -15.54 8.72 -6.94
N HIS A 60 -14.77 7.78 -7.53
CA HIS A 60 -15.07 6.36 -7.45
C HIS A 60 -14.58 5.67 -6.17
N SER A 61 -13.69 6.32 -5.42
CA SER A 61 -13.18 5.82 -4.16
C SER A 61 -12.95 6.98 -3.18
N THR A 62 -13.36 6.80 -1.93
CA THR A 62 -13.36 7.87 -0.91
C THR A 62 -11.98 8.52 -0.74
N PHE A 63 -10.89 7.76 -0.87
CA PHE A 63 -9.53 8.30 -0.76
C PHE A 63 -9.14 9.25 -1.91
N GLN A 64 -9.90 9.30 -3.00
CA GLN A 64 -9.68 10.25 -4.12
C GLN A 64 -10.31 11.62 -3.85
N SER A 65 -11.18 11.72 -2.84
CA SER A 65 -11.85 12.96 -2.48
C SER A 65 -10.97 13.80 -1.54
N PHE A 66 -10.83 15.07 -1.85
CA PHE A 66 -10.18 16.09 -1.00
C PHE A 66 -10.77 17.48 -1.28
N ASP A 67 -10.61 18.36 -0.31
CA ASP A 67 -11.08 19.75 -0.43
C ASP A 67 -10.06 20.61 -1.20
N PRO A 68 -10.56 21.58 -2.01
CA PRO A 68 -11.97 21.91 -2.29
C PRO A 68 -12.64 20.99 -3.31
N TRP A 69 -11.88 20.33 -4.19
CA TRP A 69 -12.30 19.29 -5.15
C TRP A 69 -11.10 18.55 -5.73
N PRO A 70 -11.29 17.29 -6.19
CA PRO A 70 -10.24 16.55 -6.87
C PRO A 70 -9.86 17.15 -8.22
N VAL A 71 -8.59 16.98 -8.61
CA VAL A 71 -8.12 17.35 -9.96
C VAL A 71 -8.60 16.30 -10.96
N SER A 72 -9.38 16.72 -11.98
CA SER A 72 -9.88 15.84 -13.03
C SER A 72 -8.82 15.64 -14.11
N ILE A 73 -8.42 14.38 -14.35
CA ILE A 73 -7.37 14.02 -15.29
C ILE A 73 -7.96 13.65 -16.66
N LYS A 74 -7.43 14.29 -17.72
CA LYS A 74 -7.84 14.06 -19.12
C LYS A 74 -6.99 12.99 -19.81
N SER A 75 -5.68 12.95 -19.53
CA SER A 75 -4.75 12.01 -20.17
C SER A 75 -3.48 11.86 -19.34
N ALA A 76 -2.74 10.76 -19.57
CA ALA A 76 -1.46 10.53 -18.91
C ALA A 76 -0.50 9.81 -19.85
N LYS A 77 0.82 10.07 -19.75
CA LYS A 77 1.89 9.32 -20.43
C LYS A 77 3.21 9.39 -19.63
N GLY A 78 3.86 8.26 -19.44
CA GLY A 78 5.08 8.17 -18.62
C GLY A 78 4.81 8.61 -17.19
N ALA A 79 5.56 9.57 -16.69
CA ALA A 79 5.38 10.16 -15.35
C ALA A 79 4.47 11.41 -15.34
N TRP A 80 3.76 11.69 -16.44
CA TRP A 80 3.03 12.93 -16.60
C TRP A 80 1.55 12.70 -16.80
N MET A 81 0.73 13.51 -16.14
CA MET A 81 -0.71 13.63 -16.36
C MET A 81 -1.07 15.01 -16.89
N THR A 82 -2.13 15.09 -17.67
CA THR A 82 -2.72 16.37 -18.11
C THR A 82 -4.14 16.44 -17.58
N ASN A 83 -4.44 17.49 -16.82
CA ASN A 83 -5.77 17.69 -16.26
C ASN A 83 -6.72 18.37 -17.27
N VAL A 84 -7.99 18.51 -16.91
CA VAL A 84 -9.01 19.17 -17.74
C VAL A 84 -8.79 20.67 -17.87
N ASP A 85 -8.01 21.28 -16.97
CA ASP A 85 -7.58 22.68 -17.01
C ASP A 85 -6.42 22.90 -18.00
N GLY A 86 -5.90 21.82 -18.63
CA GLY A 86 -4.78 21.87 -19.59
C GLY A 86 -3.40 21.89 -18.94
N ARG A 87 -3.30 21.77 -17.62
CA ARG A 87 -2.02 21.74 -16.90
C ARG A 87 -1.38 20.37 -17.03
N LYS A 88 -0.07 20.34 -17.27
CA LYS A 88 0.74 19.12 -17.31
C LYS A 88 1.41 18.94 -15.95
N MET A 89 1.06 17.89 -15.25
CA MET A 89 1.47 17.61 -13.87
C MET A 89 2.38 16.38 -13.80
N LEU A 90 3.43 16.44 -12.99
CA LEU A 90 4.24 15.27 -12.65
C LEU A 90 3.45 14.38 -11.68
N ASP A 91 3.19 13.15 -12.07
CA ASP A 91 2.50 12.17 -11.22
C ASP A 91 3.50 11.45 -10.30
N LEU A 92 3.50 11.82 -9.04
CA LEU A 92 4.23 11.10 -7.98
C LEU A 92 3.33 10.08 -7.27
N SER A 93 2.00 10.16 -7.45
CA SER A 93 1.07 9.16 -6.90
C SER A 93 1.18 7.81 -7.61
N MET A 94 1.38 7.83 -8.95
CA MET A 94 1.50 6.64 -9.79
C MET A 94 0.45 5.56 -9.49
N GLY A 95 -0.79 6.00 -9.20
CA GLY A 95 -1.89 5.10 -8.82
C GLY A 95 -1.59 4.30 -7.54
N PHE A 96 -1.00 4.93 -6.53
CA PHE A 96 -0.57 4.28 -5.29
C PHE A 96 0.39 3.09 -5.52
N GLY A 97 1.33 3.26 -6.47
CA GLY A 97 2.32 2.26 -6.86
C GLY A 97 1.84 1.23 -7.90
N ALA A 98 0.60 1.35 -8.41
CA ALA A 98 0.11 0.47 -9.47
C ALA A 98 0.79 0.74 -10.82
N MET A 99 1.13 2.01 -11.11
CA MET A 99 1.74 2.44 -12.36
C MET A 99 3.27 2.38 -12.34
N LEU A 100 3.85 1.32 -11.78
CA LEU A 100 5.30 1.14 -11.59
C LEU A 100 6.14 1.44 -12.86
N VAL A 101 5.61 1.15 -14.02
CA VAL A 101 6.31 1.33 -15.32
C VAL A 101 5.86 2.60 -16.07
N GLY A 102 5.07 3.45 -15.41
CA GLY A 102 4.53 4.69 -15.98
C GLY A 102 3.25 4.51 -16.81
N HIS A 103 2.56 5.62 -17.02
CA HIS A 103 1.34 5.65 -17.82
C HIS A 103 1.63 5.37 -19.29
N LEU A 104 0.71 4.65 -19.95
CA LEU A 104 0.80 4.32 -21.40
C LEU A 104 2.20 3.77 -21.79
N ASN A 105 2.78 2.89 -20.98
CA ASN A 105 4.02 2.22 -21.33
C ASN A 105 3.82 1.43 -22.64
N ASP A 106 4.69 1.67 -23.62
CA ASP A 106 4.50 1.14 -24.99
C ASP A 106 4.51 -0.40 -25.03
N ASP A 107 5.33 -1.06 -24.23
CA ASP A 107 5.34 -2.54 -24.12
C ASP A 107 4.03 -3.09 -23.53
N VAL A 108 3.52 -2.43 -22.46
CA VAL A 108 2.23 -2.82 -21.84
C VAL A 108 1.09 -2.65 -22.83
N ILE A 109 1.04 -1.52 -23.54
CA ILE A 109 -0.01 -1.24 -24.53
C ILE A 109 0.04 -2.23 -25.71
N ALA A 110 1.23 -2.59 -26.18
CA ALA A 110 1.40 -3.57 -27.26
C ALA A 110 0.86 -4.94 -26.84
N GLU A 111 1.28 -5.46 -25.68
CA GLU A 111 0.85 -6.74 -25.14
C GLU A 111 -0.66 -6.81 -24.92
N LEU A 112 -1.26 -5.72 -24.39
CA LEU A 112 -2.72 -5.66 -24.20
C LEU A 112 -3.48 -5.65 -25.53
N LYS A 113 -3.00 -4.93 -26.56
CA LYS A 113 -3.62 -4.92 -27.88
C LYS A 113 -3.59 -6.28 -28.53
N GLU A 114 -2.45 -6.98 -28.51
CA GLU A 114 -2.35 -8.35 -29.01
C GLU A 114 -3.31 -9.30 -28.27
N THR A 115 -3.44 -9.14 -26.97
CA THR A 115 -4.35 -9.96 -26.16
C THR A 115 -5.83 -9.70 -26.49
N LEU A 116 -6.20 -8.45 -26.81
CA LEU A 116 -7.56 -8.11 -27.25
C LEU A 116 -7.98 -8.83 -28.54
N GLU A 117 -7.04 -9.13 -29.43
CA GLU A 117 -7.30 -9.87 -30.68
C GLU A 117 -7.56 -11.38 -30.42
N VAL A 118 -7.09 -11.90 -29.28
CA VAL A 118 -7.29 -13.31 -28.87
C VAL A 118 -8.56 -13.48 -28.05
N GLY A 119 -8.89 -12.52 -27.21
CA GLY A 119 -10.07 -12.52 -26.34
C GLY A 119 -9.74 -12.05 -24.92
N THR A 120 -10.76 -11.64 -24.18
CA THR A 120 -10.59 -11.00 -22.87
C THR A 120 -10.96 -11.90 -21.68
N LEU A 121 -11.92 -12.83 -21.88
CA LEU A 121 -12.45 -13.69 -20.80
C LEU A 121 -12.90 -15.03 -21.37
N PHE A 122 -12.31 -16.12 -20.88
CA PHE A 122 -12.57 -17.46 -21.44
C PHE A 122 -13.41 -18.35 -20.53
N THR A 123 -13.52 -18.07 -19.23
CA THR A 123 -14.12 -18.97 -18.21
C THR A 123 -13.55 -20.39 -18.22
N SER A 124 -12.38 -20.56 -18.80
CA SER A 124 -11.66 -21.82 -18.98
C SER A 124 -10.16 -21.60 -18.81
N PRO A 125 -9.37 -22.63 -18.44
CA PRO A 125 -7.93 -22.51 -18.36
C PRO A 125 -7.31 -22.04 -19.68
N SER A 126 -6.27 -21.21 -19.60
CA SER A 126 -5.57 -20.65 -20.74
C SER A 126 -4.06 -20.76 -20.54
N PRO A 127 -3.26 -20.99 -21.61
CA PRO A 127 -1.79 -20.97 -21.50
C PRO A 127 -1.22 -19.68 -20.92
N ILE A 128 -1.84 -18.54 -21.21
CA ILE A 128 -1.41 -17.24 -20.67
C ILE A 128 -1.55 -17.18 -19.14
N SER A 129 -2.62 -17.79 -18.58
CA SER A 129 -2.83 -17.82 -17.12
C SER A 129 -1.78 -18.70 -16.42
N ARG A 130 -1.39 -19.82 -17.05
CA ARG A 130 -0.31 -20.68 -16.54
C ARG A 130 1.03 -19.95 -16.57
N ASP A 131 1.40 -19.32 -17.69
CA ASP A 131 2.65 -18.57 -17.82
C ASP A 131 2.72 -17.41 -16.78
N ALA A 132 1.64 -16.68 -16.60
CA ALA A 132 1.57 -15.62 -15.58
C ALA A 132 1.77 -16.18 -14.16
N ALA A 133 1.14 -17.31 -13.83
CA ALA A 133 1.30 -17.97 -12.53
C ALA A 133 2.74 -18.44 -12.30
N GLU A 134 3.35 -19.09 -13.28
CA GLU A 134 4.75 -19.57 -13.21
C GLU A 134 5.73 -18.40 -13.00
N ARG A 135 5.51 -17.25 -13.65
CA ARG A 135 6.32 -16.04 -13.49
C ARG A 135 6.24 -15.47 -12.08
N LEU A 136 5.03 -15.28 -11.55
CA LEU A 136 4.86 -14.75 -10.20
C LEU A 136 5.37 -15.72 -9.15
N CYS A 137 5.10 -17.02 -9.28
CA CYS A 137 5.63 -18.04 -8.37
C CYS A 137 7.16 -17.99 -8.32
N ARG A 138 7.82 -17.97 -9.46
CA ARG A 138 9.29 -17.87 -9.54
C ARG A 138 9.80 -16.56 -8.96
N ARG A 139 9.14 -15.44 -9.28
CA ARG A 139 9.59 -14.10 -8.86
C ARG A 139 9.51 -13.91 -7.36
N PHE A 140 8.40 -14.28 -6.75
CA PHE A 140 8.17 -14.09 -5.32
C PHE A 140 8.56 -15.30 -4.46
N GLY A 141 9.09 -16.37 -5.06
CA GLY A 141 9.55 -17.55 -4.32
C GLY A 141 8.41 -18.32 -3.64
N ILE A 142 7.23 -18.37 -4.26
CA ILE A 142 6.04 -19.07 -3.76
C ILE A 142 5.73 -20.32 -4.60
N GLU A 143 5.06 -21.30 -4.01
CA GLU A 143 4.85 -22.59 -4.66
C GLU A 143 3.55 -22.67 -5.47
N GLN A 144 2.51 -21.97 -5.03
CA GLN A 144 1.22 -21.91 -5.71
C GLN A 144 0.57 -20.54 -5.58
N ILE A 145 -0.23 -20.16 -6.59
CA ILE A 145 -0.90 -18.87 -6.67
C ILE A 145 -2.31 -18.99 -7.25
N ARG A 146 -3.21 -18.09 -6.86
CA ARG A 146 -4.55 -17.89 -7.44
C ARG A 146 -4.74 -16.42 -7.75
N PHE A 147 -5.34 -16.11 -8.90
CA PHE A 147 -5.60 -14.75 -9.33
C PHE A 147 -6.97 -14.25 -8.84
N THR A 148 -7.04 -12.98 -8.51
CA THR A 148 -8.21 -12.20 -8.16
C THR A 148 -8.16 -10.85 -8.89
N ASN A 149 -9.14 -9.95 -8.68
CA ASN A 149 -9.21 -8.70 -9.43
C ASN A 149 -8.85 -7.46 -8.59
N SER A 150 -8.78 -7.61 -7.28
CA SER A 150 -8.44 -6.55 -6.34
C SER A 150 -7.65 -7.05 -5.15
N GLY A 151 -6.88 -6.14 -4.51
CA GLY A 151 -6.19 -6.44 -3.25
C GLY A 151 -7.16 -6.90 -2.16
N THR A 152 -8.37 -6.34 -2.11
CA THR A 152 -9.44 -6.77 -1.17
C THR A 152 -9.80 -8.24 -1.35
N GLU A 153 -9.99 -8.69 -2.60
CA GLU A 153 -10.25 -10.11 -2.86
C GLU A 153 -9.05 -10.98 -2.48
N SER A 154 -7.84 -10.53 -2.80
CA SER A 154 -6.61 -11.25 -2.46
C SER A 154 -6.48 -11.50 -0.96
N THR A 155 -6.61 -10.47 -0.14
CA THR A 155 -6.53 -10.57 1.32
C THR A 155 -7.68 -11.39 1.91
N LEU A 156 -8.90 -11.21 1.39
CA LEU A 156 -10.07 -12.00 1.77
C LEU A 156 -9.83 -13.50 1.56
N TYR A 157 -9.32 -13.89 0.38
CA TYR A 157 -9.09 -15.31 0.07
C TYR A 157 -7.86 -15.88 0.79
N ALA A 158 -6.82 -15.08 1.05
CA ALA A 158 -5.71 -15.51 1.89
C ALA A 158 -6.17 -15.87 3.33
N ILE A 159 -7.01 -15.01 3.94
CA ILE A 159 -7.59 -15.27 5.25
C ILE A 159 -8.52 -16.50 5.23
N ARG A 160 -9.37 -16.63 4.21
CA ARG A 160 -10.25 -17.81 4.06
C ARG A 160 -9.43 -19.10 3.91
N THR A 161 -8.30 -19.05 3.21
CA THR A 161 -7.37 -20.18 3.08
C THR A 161 -6.79 -20.56 4.44
N ALA A 162 -6.34 -19.57 5.22
CA ALA A 162 -5.83 -19.79 6.57
C ALA A 162 -6.89 -20.40 7.51
N ARG A 163 -8.12 -19.85 7.50
CA ARG A 163 -9.26 -20.39 8.26
C ARG A 163 -9.60 -21.82 7.86
N ALA A 164 -9.68 -22.10 6.57
CA ALA A 164 -9.98 -23.45 6.06
C ALA A 164 -8.91 -24.47 6.43
N TYR A 165 -7.64 -24.07 6.46
CA TYR A 165 -6.53 -24.93 6.84
C TYR A 165 -6.50 -25.19 8.35
N THR A 166 -6.55 -24.14 9.16
CA THR A 166 -6.43 -24.22 10.63
C THR A 166 -7.70 -24.66 11.32
N LYS A 167 -8.88 -24.51 10.68
CA LYS A 167 -10.21 -24.67 11.27
C LYS A 167 -10.45 -23.71 12.46
N LYS A 168 -9.84 -22.54 12.42
CA LYS A 168 -9.98 -21.45 13.39
C LYS A 168 -10.52 -20.22 12.67
N ASP A 169 -11.19 -19.31 13.38
CA ASP A 169 -11.88 -18.14 12.79
C ASP A 169 -11.21 -16.80 13.09
N GLY A 170 -10.47 -16.71 14.19
CA GLY A 170 -9.84 -15.49 14.66
C GLY A 170 -8.71 -15.01 13.75
N ILE A 171 -8.55 -13.71 13.68
CA ILE A 171 -7.40 -13.08 12.98
C ILE A 171 -6.71 -12.08 13.89
N VAL A 172 -5.42 -11.88 13.66
CA VAL A 172 -4.68 -10.74 14.19
C VAL A 172 -4.29 -9.82 13.03
N LYS A 173 -4.37 -8.52 13.24
CA LYS A 173 -3.87 -7.51 12.31
C LYS A 173 -3.13 -6.39 13.04
N ILE A 174 -2.41 -5.59 12.29
CA ILE A 174 -1.69 -4.44 12.83
C ILE A 174 -2.62 -3.22 12.91
N GLU A 175 -2.51 -2.47 14.01
CA GLU A 175 -3.19 -1.21 14.25
C GLU A 175 -2.83 -0.18 13.15
N GLY A 176 -3.84 0.42 12.52
CA GLY A 176 -3.66 1.35 11.39
C GLY A 176 -3.38 0.67 10.04
N GLY A 177 -3.16 -0.65 9.99
CA GLY A 177 -2.94 -1.39 8.74
C GLY A 177 -4.20 -1.43 7.87
N TYR A 178 -4.04 -1.24 6.56
CA TYR A 178 -5.12 -1.34 5.57
C TYR A 178 -4.91 -2.58 4.70
N HIS A 179 -5.93 -3.43 4.65
CA HIS A 179 -5.89 -4.70 3.92
C HIS A 179 -7.12 -4.89 3.02
N GLY A 180 -7.67 -3.80 2.48
CA GLY A 180 -8.89 -3.83 1.68
C GLY A 180 -10.16 -3.66 2.53
N SER A 181 -11.32 -3.82 1.89
CA SER A 181 -12.63 -3.47 2.44
C SER A 181 -13.42 -4.67 3.01
N GLY A 182 -12.75 -5.79 3.31
CA GLY A 182 -13.37 -6.91 4.02
C GLY A 182 -13.72 -6.52 5.47
N ASP A 183 -14.89 -6.92 5.97
CA ASP A 183 -15.43 -6.48 7.26
C ASP A 183 -14.41 -6.63 8.42
N SER A 184 -13.85 -7.82 8.58
CA SER A 184 -12.83 -8.08 9.61
C SER A 184 -11.57 -7.22 9.44
N LEU A 185 -11.25 -6.81 8.21
CA LEU A 185 -10.06 -6.02 7.88
C LEU A 185 -10.28 -4.51 8.04
N MET A 186 -11.55 -4.06 8.12
CA MET A 186 -11.88 -2.67 8.44
C MET A 186 -11.65 -2.33 9.92
N VAL A 187 -11.55 -3.35 10.78
CA VAL A 187 -11.24 -3.17 12.21
C VAL A 187 -9.90 -2.43 12.35
N SER A 188 -9.87 -1.36 13.12
CA SER A 188 -8.68 -0.55 13.42
C SER A 188 -7.85 -0.11 12.20
N THR A 189 -8.50 0.17 11.06
CA THR A 189 -7.81 0.69 9.86
C THR A 189 -7.40 2.16 10.02
N LYS A 190 -8.29 3.02 10.51
CA LYS A 190 -7.98 4.41 10.89
C LYS A 190 -8.67 4.74 12.23
N PRO A 191 -8.30 4.07 13.31
CA PRO A 191 -9.02 4.21 14.58
C PRO A 191 -8.74 5.55 15.26
N PRO A 192 -9.73 6.11 16.00
CA PRO A 192 -9.49 7.20 16.93
C PRO A 192 -8.59 6.73 18.08
N LEU A 193 -7.58 7.52 18.45
CA LEU A 193 -6.60 7.13 19.49
C LEU A 193 -7.23 6.91 20.87
N ASP A 194 -8.29 7.63 21.20
CA ASP A 194 -9.02 7.52 22.46
C ASP A 194 -9.85 6.23 22.59
N LYS A 195 -9.93 5.41 21.53
CA LYS A 195 -10.75 4.19 21.48
C LYS A 195 -9.94 2.91 21.29
N ILE A 196 -8.62 2.97 21.32
CA ILE A 196 -7.77 1.82 20.98
C ILE A 196 -6.93 1.29 22.16
N GLY A 197 -7.21 1.74 23.38
CA GLY A 197 -6.48 1.32 24.58
C GLY A 197 -5.02 1.72 24.60
N SER A 198 -4.21 1.12 25.44
CA SER A 198 -2.76 1.35 25.48
C SER A 198 -1.99 0.45 24.50
N PRO A 199 -0.72 0.75 24.19
CA PRO A 199 0.12 -0.14 23.39
C PRO A 199 0.37 -1.52 24.02
N GLU A 200 0.25 -1.62 25.35
CA GLU A 200 0.39 -2.85 26.11
C GLU A 200 -0.90 -3.68 26.17
N ASP A 201 -2.07 -2.99 26.08
CA ASP A 201 -3.39 -3.61 26.07
C ASP A 201 -4.26 -2.95 24.96
N PRO A 202 -3.99 -3.25 23.69
CA PRO A 202 -4.67 -2.65 22.56
C PRO A 202 -6.11 -3.17 22.42
N ILE A 203 -7.04 -2.26 22.14
CA ILE A 203 -8.47 -2.56 21.97
C ILE A 203 -8.81 -2.44 20.47
N PRO A 204 -9.40 -3.46 19.84
CA PRO A 204 -9.89 -3.38 18.48
C PRO A 204 -11.00 -2.32 18.32
N TYR A 205 -10.82 -1.35 17.44
CA TYR A 205 -11.85 -0.41 17.05
C TYR A 205 -12.66 -0.95 15.86
N ILE A 206 -13.94 -1.24 16.11
CA ILE A 206 -14.85 -1.75 15.09
C ILE A 206 -15.68 -0.58 14.56
N PRO A 207 -15.53 -0.19 13.28
CA PRO A 207 -16.37 0.83 12.68
C PRO A 207 -17.82 0.32 12.59
N ALA A 208 -18.81 1.22 12.70
CA ALA A 208 -20.24 0.89 12.69
C ALA A 208 -20.71 0.16 11.41
N THR A 209 -19.93 0.22 10.36
CA THR A 209 -20.21 -0.42 9.06
C THR A 209 -19.64 -1.83 8.91
N ALA A 210 -18.93 -2.35 9.91
CA ALA A 210 -18.24 -3.64 9.80
C ALA A 210 -18.82 -4.70 10.78
N ILE A 211 -18.84 -5.94 10.34
CA ILE A 211 -19.08 -7.13 11.15
C ILE A 211 -17.73 -7.83 11.38
N ALA A 212 -17.11 -7.57 12.53
CA ALA A 212 -15.70 -7.93 12.71
C ALA A 212 -15.44 -9.43 12.83
N GLY A 213 -16.31 -10.18 13.51
CA GLY A 213 -15.96 -11.51 14.01
C GLY A 213 -14.89 -11.44 15.11
N GLU A 214 -14.08 -12.48 15.27
CA GLU A 214 -12.95 -12.47 16.20
C GLU A 214 -11.72 -11.82 15.54
N VAL A 215 -11.44 -10.57 15.91
CA VAL A 215 -10.29 -9.79 15.42
C VAL A 215 -9.51 -9.24 16.61
N HIS A 216 -8.23 -9.55 16.67
CA HIS A 216 -7.28 -8.96 17.60
C HIS A 216 -6.39 -7.95 16.85
N VAL A 217 -5.93 -6.94 17.56
CA VAL A 217 -5.12 -5.86 16.97
C VAL A 217 -3.91 -5.63 17.86
N VAL A 218 -2.75 -5.43 17.24
CA VAL A 218 -1.49 -5.10 17.95
C VAL A 218 -0.79 -3.94 17.28
N PRO A 219 -0.06 -3.10 18.01
CA PRO A 219 0.78 -2.07 17.40
C PRO A 219 1.91 -2.69 16.57
N TYR A 220 2.28 -2.03 15.46
CA TYR A 220 3.49 -2.38 14.71
C TYR A 220 4.73 -2.14 15.56
N ASN A 221 5.81 -2.90 15.32
CA ASN A 221 7.04 -2.86 16.12
C ASN A 221 6.86 -3.17 17.62
N ASN A 222 5.84 -3.98 17.96
CA ASN A 222 5.57 -4.41 19.32
C ASN A 222 5.34 -5.94 19.39
N ALA A 223 6.42 -6.70 19.34
CA ALA A 223 6.38 -8.17 19.39
C ALA A 223 5.83 -8.69 20.72
N ASP A 224 6.05 -7.99 21.83
CA ASP A 224 5.55 -8.38 23.16
C ASP A 224 4.01 -8.31 23.22
N ALA A 225 3.40 -7.31 22.57
CA ALA A 225 1.94 -7.24 22.48
C ALA A 225 1.39 -8.38 21.64
N LEU A 226 2.07 -8.75 20.54
CA LEU A 226 1.70 -9.89 19.72
C LEU A 226 1.79 -11.21 20.48
N GLU A 227 2.87 -11.41 21.23
CA GLU A 227 3.09 -12.61 22.06
C GLU A 227 1.96 -12.76 23.09
N ARG A 228 1.62 -11.70 23.84
CA ARG A 228 0.50 -11.73 24.79
C ARG A 228 -0.84 -12.11 24.15
N VAL A 229 -1.12 -11.62 22.93
CA VAL A 229 -2.33 -12.00 22.20
C VAL A 229 -2.29 -13.48 21.82
N PHE A 230 -1.15 -13.99 21.36
CA PHE A 230 -1.01 -15.37 20.98
C PHE A 230 -1.10 -16.31 22.21
N GLU A 231 -0.42 -16.01 23.32
CA GLU A 231 -0.54 -16.78 24.57
C GLU A 231 -2.00 -16.95 25.00
N LYS A 232 -2.78 -15.89 24.87
CA LYS A 232 -4.19 -15.89 25.34
C LYS A 232 -5.18 -16.48 24.35
N HIS A 233 -4.95 -16.34 23.03
CA HIS A 233 -5.95 -16.60 22.01
C HIS A 233 -5.50 -17.53 20.88
N ALA A 234 -4.29 -18.12 20.91
CA ALA A 234 -3.79 -18.95 19.80
C ALA A 234 -4.70 -20.13 19.45
N SER A 235 -5.54 -20.61 20.39
CA SER A 235 -6.48 -21.71 20.14
C SER A 235 -7.57 -21.35 19.12
N THR A 236 -7.89 -20.07 18.95
CA THR A 236 -8.95 -19.56 18.03
C THR A 236 -8.42 -18.78 16.85
N ILE A 237 -7.15 -18.30 16.91
CA ILE A 237 -6.54 -17.48 15.85
C ILE A 237 -6.07 -18.36 14.69
N ALA A 238 -6.58 -18.08 13.47
CA ALA A 238 -6.16 -18.73 12.23
C ALA A 238 -4.89 -18.11 11.64
N CYS A 239 -4.78 -16.78 11.64
CA CYS A 239 -3.67 -16.08 11.01
C CYS A 239 -3.39 -14.70 11.61
N LEU A 240 -2.17 -14.24 11.39
CA LEU A 240 -1.76 -12.85 11.45
C LEU A 240 -1.65 -12.33 10.01
N ILE A 241 -2.33 -11.21 9.70
CA ILE A 241 -2.12 -10.48 8.45
C ILE A 241 -1.47 -9.13 8.73
N MET A 242 -0.41 -8.80 7.99
CA MET A 242 0.31 -7.54 8.14
C MET A 242 0.98 -7.09 6.84
N GLU A 243 1.16 -5.79 6.69
CA GLU A 243 2.13 -5.24 5.73
C GLU A 243 3.55 -5.48 6.29
N PRO A 244 4.49 -6.05 5.54
CA PRO A 244 5.88 -6.22 6.03
C PRO A 244 6.61 -4.88 6.23
N VAL A 245 6.22 -3.85 5.49
CA VAL A 245 6.50 -2.43 5.74
C VAL A 245 5.16 -1.72 5.63
N MET A 246 4.77 -0.95 6.64
CA MET A 246 3.48 -0.26 6.58
C MET A 246 3.57 0.95 5.66
N GLU A 247 2.80 0.91 4.57
CA GLU A 247 2.79 1.97 3.55
C GLU A 247 1.43 2.70 3.45
N ASN A 248 0.51 2.45 4.37
CA ASN A 248 -0.78 3.14 4.45
C ASN A 248 -0.80 4.25 5.53
N ILE A 249 0.31 4.45 6.22
CA ILE A 249 0.53 5.48 7.24
C ILE A 249 1.89 6.18 7.04
N GLY A 250 2.23 6.49 5.80
CA GLY A 250 3.58 6.84 5.38
C GLY A 250 4.39 5.60 5.05
N ILE A 251 5.70 5.62 5.29
CA ILE A 251 6.56 4.43 5.18
C ILE A 251 7.11 4.14 6.57
N VAL A 252 6.55 3.12 7.22
CA VAL A 252 6.99 2.68 8.56
C VAL A 252 7.68 1.34 8.43
N VAL A 253 8.99 1.36 8.62
CA VAL A 253 9.85 0.19 8.49
C VAL A 253 9.87 -0.65 9.78
N PRO A 254 10.08 -1.97 9.69
CA PRO A 254 10.22 -2.79 10.88
C PRO A 254 11.49 -2.43 11.65
N ASP A 255 11.44 -2.48 12.97
CA ASP A 255 12.62 -2.44 13.81
C ASP A 255 13.47 -3.70 13.59
N GLU A 256 14.75 -3.60 13.89
CA GLU A 256 15.67 -4.76 13.81
C GLU A 256 15.16 -5.92 14.67
N GLY A 257 15.07 -7.12 14.06
CA GLY A 257 14.60 -8.34 14.73
C GLY A 257 13.09 -8.46 14.90
N TYR A 258 12.31 -7.42 14.58
CA TYR A 258 10.86 -7.46 14.77
C TYR A 258 10.14 -8.50 13.90
N LEU A 259 10.42 -8.52 12.58
CA LEU A 259 9.77 -9.47 11.67
C LEU A 259 10.24 -10.91 11.92
N GLU A 260 11.49 -11.10 12.28
CA GLU A 260 12.03 -12.40 12.69
C GLU A 260 11.28 -12.93 13.92
N ARG A 261 11.08 -12.08 14.95
CA ARG A 261 10.31 -12.45 16.13
C ARG A 261 8.85 -12.74 15.81
N VAL A 262 8.22 -11.96 14.91
CA VAL A 262 6.88 -12.25 14.40
C VAL A 262 6.81 -13.63 13.76
N ARG A 263 7.80 -13.99 12.92
CA ARG A 263 7.85 -15.31 12.29
C ARG A 263 8.03 -16.44 13.31
N GLU A 264 8.90 -16.26 14.28
CA GLU A 264 9.12 -17.21 15.38
C GLU A 264 7.82 -17.44 16.15
N LEU A 265 7.15 -16.38 16.60
CA LEU A 265 5.88 -16.47 17.32
C LEU A 265 4.80 -17.19 16.50
N CYS A 266 4.67 -16.86 15.21
CA CYS A 266 3.73 -17.56 14.35
C CYS A 266 4.03 -19.06 14.24
N ASN A 267 5.29 -19.44 14.18
CA ASN A 267 5.71 -20.85 14.15
C ASN A 267 5.41 -21.56 15.48
N GLU A 268 5.73 -20.90 16.59
CA GLU A 268 5.56 -21.44 17.95
C GLU A 268 4.09 -21.73 18.26
N TYR A 269 3.20 -20.81 17.90
CA TYR A 269 1.76 -20.91 18.19
C TYR A 269 0.94 -21.55 17.06
N GLY A 270 1.57 -21.96 15.95
CA GLY A 270 0.89 -22.58 14.81
C GLY A 270 -0.11 -21.65 14.12
N ILE A 271 0.24 -20.36 14.01
CA ILE A 271 -0.55 -19.30 13.39
C ILE A 271 0.01 -19.00 12.00
N ILE A 272 -0.84 -18.92 10.97
CA ILE A 272 -0.41 -18.65 9.60
C ILE A 272 -0.04 -17.17 9.47
N LEU A 273 1.18 -16.89 9.01
CA LEU A 273 1.64 -15.54 8.69
C LEU A 273 1.28 -15.18 7.25
N ILE A 274 0.50 -14.11 7.08
CA ILE A 274 0.14 -13.56 5.78
C ILE A 274 0.82 -12.20 5.63
N PHE A 275 1.70 -12.05 4.63
CA PHE A 275 2.20 -10.74 4.24
C PHE A 275 1.31 -10.13 3.16
N ASP A 276 0.76 -8.97 3.46
CA ASP A 276 0.10 -8.12 2.48
C ASP A 276 1.16 -7.29 1.76
N GLU A 277 1.55 -7.76 0.58
CA GLU A 277 2.45 -7.08 -0.32
C GLU A 277 1.71 -6.39 -1.49
N VAL A 278 0.47 -6.04 -1.30
CA VAL A 278 -0.31 -5.26 -2.28
C VAL A 278 0.37 -3.93 -2.61
N LYS A 279 0.99 -3.28 -1.62
CA LYS A 279 1.79 -2.07 -1.82
C LYS A 279 3.27 -2.33 -2.02
N THR A 280 3.87 -3.22 -1.23
CA THR A 280 5.31 -3.48 -1.25
C THR A 280 5.78 -4.34 -2.43
N GLY A 281 4.99 -5.24 -2.94
CA GLY A 281 5.27 -6.13 -4.09
C GLY A 281 6.54 -5.78 -4.88
N LEU A 282 6.39 -5.35 -6.14
CA LEU A 282 7.55 -4.95 -6.97
C LEU A 282 8.14 -3.58 -6.59
N THR A 283 7.46 -2.77 -5.79
CA THR A 283 8.00 -1.47 -5.34
C THR A 283 9.06 -1.61 -4.27
N ALA A 284 9.01 -2.66 -3.45
CA ALA A 284 10.05 -2.97 -2.47
C ALA A 284 11.33 -3.54 -3.11
N GLY A 285 11.21 -4.12 -4.30
CA GLY A 285 12.32 -4.75 -5.01
C GLY A 285 11.85 -5.87 -5.94
N PRO A 286 12.76 -6.53 -6.66
CA PRO A 286 12.41 -7.49 -7.70
C PRO A 286 11.67 -8.74 -7.19
N GLN A 287 11.79 -9.06 -5.91
CA GLN A 287 11.19 -10.24 -5.28
C GLN A 287 10.24 -9.88 -4.11
N GLY A 288 9.88 -8.60 -3.98
CA GLY A 288 9.02 -8.11 -2.91
C GLY A 288 9.73 -7.87 -1.57
N ALA A 289 8.97 -7.41 -0.59
CA ALA A 289 9.49 -7.07 0.73
C ALA A 289 9.86 -8.32 1.54
N ALA A 290 9.13 -9.43 1.44
CA ALA A 290 9.42 -10.67 2.16
C ALA A 290 10.84 -11.16 1.88
N GLN A 291 11.22 -11.26 0.61
CA GLN A 291 12.56 -11.71 0.21
C GLN A 291 13.63 -10.67 0.58
N ARG A 292 13.32 -9.40 0.41
CA ARG A 292 14.23 -8.30 0.73
C ARG A 292 14.55 -8.23 2.23
N LEU A 293 13.57 -8.47 3.08
CA LEU A 293 13.70 -8.43 4.55
C LEU A 293 14.11 -9.78 5.15
N GLY A 294 14.18 -10.84 4.32
CA GLY A 294 14.65 -12.17 4.76
C GLY A 294 13.64 -12.93 5.60
N VAL A 295 12.38 -12.48 5.69
CA VAL A 295 11.32 -13.16 6.46
C VAL A 295 10.22 -13.64 5.51
N ILE A 296 10.07 -14.95 5.40
CA ILE A 296 9.16 -15.59 4.45
C ILE A 296 7.82 -15.89 5.13
N PRO A 297 6.71 -15.35 4.62
CA PRO A 297 5.37 -15.65 5.12
C PRO A 297 4.90 -17.04 4.64
N ASP A 298 3.80 -17.49 5.21
CA ASP A 298 3.11 -18.72 4.77
C ASP A 298 2.25 -18.44 3.53
N LEU A 299 1.59 -17.27 3.51
CA LEU A 299 0.81 -16.75 2.39
C LEU A 299 1.20 -15.30 2.09
N ILE A 300 1.05 -14.91 0.83
CA ILE A 300 1.33 -13.56 0.34
C ILE A 300 0.13 -13.04 -0.47
N CYS A 301 -0.14 -11.75 -0.37
CA CYS A 301 -1.12 -11.04 -1.19
C CYS A 301 -0.41 -10.05 -2.11
N LEU A 302 -0.72 -10.05 -3.39
CA LEU A 302 -0.12 -9.22 -4.43
C LEU A 302 -1.19 -8.49 -5.22
N ALA A 303 -0.93 -7.24 -5.63
CA ALA A 303 -1.78 -6.46 -6.53
C ALA A 303 -0.97 -5.28 -7.12
N LYS A 304 -1.64 -4.21 -7.51
CA LYS A 304 -1.06 -2.92 -7.93
C LYS A 304 0.08 -3.09 -8.95
N SER A 305 1.33 -3.03 -8.48
CA SER A 305 2.53 -3.05 -9.35
C SER A 305 2.63 -4.27 -10.26
N ILE A 306 2.04 -5.43 -9.90
CA ILE A 306 2.05 -6.63 -10.76
C ILE A 306 1.12 -6.52 -11.97
N GLY A 307 0.15 -5.58 -11.94
CA GLY A 307 -0.86 -5.38 -12.98
C GLY A 307 -0.61 -4.19 -13.90
N GLY A 308 0.34 -3.30 -13.57
CA GLY A 308 0.70 -2.16 -14.43
C GLY A 308 -0.49 -1.26 -14.81
N GLY A 309 -1.48 -1.10 -13.92
CA GLY A 309 -2.71 -0.33 -14.12
C GLY A 309 -3.93 -1.15 -14.58
N VAL A 310 -3.74 -2.44 -14.90
CA VAL A 310 -4.86 -3.36 -15.16
C VAL A 310 -5.38 -3.90 -13.82
N PRO A 311 -6.72 -3.94 -13.57
CA PRO A 311 -7.27 -4.54 -12.36
C PRO A 311 -6.86 -6.00 -12.24
N LEU A 312 -6.01 -6.28 -11.28
CA LEU A 312 -5.44 -7.60 -11.04
C LEU A 312 -4.90 -7.69 -9.62
N ALA A 313 -5.09 -8.84 -9.00
CA ALA A 313 -4.42 -9.23 -7.78
C ALA A 313 -4.23 -10.75 -7.74
N ALA A 314 -3.52 -11.22 -6.73
CA ALA A 314 -3.27 -12.62 -6.51
C ALA A 314 -3.00 -12.89 -5.03
N PHE A 315 -3.30 -14.11 -4.58
CA PHE A 315 -2.83 -14.64 -3.32
C PHE A 315 -2.17 -16.01 -3.55
N GLY A 316 -1.19 -16.34 -2.75
CA GLY A 316 -0.45 -17.59 -2.91
C GLY A 316 0.48 -17.84 -1.75
N GLY A 317 1.26 -18.91 -1.85
CA GLY A 317 2.23 -19.28 -0.83
C GLY A 317 2.61 -20.75 -0.88
N LYS A 318 2.84 -21.36 0.29
CA LYS A 318 3.20 -22.76 0.41
C LYS A 318 2.04 -23.66 -0.06
N ARG A 319 2.36 -24.69 -0.81
CA ARG A 319 1.41 -25.69 -1.31
C ARG A 319 0.57 -26.31 -0.20
N GLU A 320 1.16 -26.51 0.95
CA GLU A 320 0.50 -27.07 2.13
C GLU A 320 -0.80 -26.29 2.46
N TYR A 321 -0.73 -24.97 2.50
CA TYR A 321 -1.90 -24.12 2.80
C TYR A 321 -2.82 -23.97 1.59
N MET A 322 -2.24 -23.79 0.39
CA MET A 322 -3.00 -23.65 -0.86
C MET A 322 -3.78 -24.91 -1.22
N ASN A 323 -3.43 -26.08 -0.71
CA ASN A 323 -4.19 -27.31 -0.85
C ASN A 323 -5.62 -27.19 -0.29
N ALA A 324 -5.92 -26.25 0.61
CA ALA A 324 -7.28 -25.99 1.05
C ALA A 324 -8.22 -25.60 -0.10
N VAL A 325 -7.69 -25.05 -1.19
CA VAL A 325 -8.43 -24.81 -2.44
C VAL A 325 -8.58 -26.08 -3.26
N SER A 326 -7.50 -26.86 -3.37
CA SER A 326 -7.46 -28.05 -4.23
C SER A 326 -8.32 -29.22 -3.71
N ASP A 327 -8.43 -29.35 -2.40
CA ASP A 327 -9.21 -30.41 -1.74
C ASP A 327 -10.65 -29.99 -1.38
N GLY A 328 -11.06 -28.78 -1.79
CA GLY A 328 -12.42 -28.30 -1.67
C GLY A 328 -12.79 -27.71 -0.30
N ARG A 329 -11.86 -27.62 0.66
CA ARG A 329 -12.12 -26.96 1.97
C ARG A 329 -12.41 -25.47 1.83
N MET A 330 -11.86 -24.82 0.79
CA MET A 330 -12.09 -23.41 0.48
C MET A 330 -12.43 -23.22 -0.99
N SER A 331 -13.61 -22.68 -1.28
CA SER A 331 -14.01 -22.32 -2.63
C SER A 331 -13.47 -20.95 -3.00
N HIS A 332 -12.71 -20.87 -4.12
CA HIS A 332 -12.24 -19.62 -4.70
C HIS A 332 -12.99 -19.37 -6.02
N LEU A 333 -13.96 -18.46 -5.99
CA LEU A 333 -14.88 -18.19 -7.09
C LEU A 333 -14.75 -16.74 -7.57
N GLY A 334 -14.84 -16.50 -8.86
CA GLY A 334 -14.82 -15.17 -9.46
C GLY A 334 -14.79 -15.26 -10.98
N THR A 335 -15.78 -14.67 -11.65
CA THR A 335 -15.92 -14.72 -13.12
C THR A 335 -14.69 -14.17 -13.84
N PHE A 336 -14.10 -13.12 -13.32
CA PHE A 336 -12.94 -12.44 -13.94
C PHE A 336 -11.58 -12.93 -13.42
N ASN A 337 -11.54 -13.91 -12.54
CA ASN A 337 -10.27 -14.42 -12.00
C ASN A 337 -9.40 -15.00 -13.13
N GLY A 338 -8.19 -14.44 -13.29
CA GLY A 338 -7.27 -14.85 -14.34
C GLY A 338 -7.69 -14.44 -15.75
N HIS A 339 -8.43 -13.33 -15.90
CA HIS A 339 -8.83 -12.80 -17.21
C HIS A 339 -7.59 -12.45 -18.06
N ALA A 340 -7.72 -12.60 -19.39
CA ALA A 340 -6.57 -12.56 -20.30
C ALA A 340 -5.77 -11.27 -20.24
N LEU A 341 -6.42 -10.10 -20.11
CA LEU A 341 -5.72 -8.81 -20.02
C LEU A 341 -4.86 -8.70 -18.76
N GLY A 342 -5.37 -9.20 -17.60
CA GLY A 342 -4.58 -9.23 -16.37
C GLY A 342 -3.37 -10.15 -16.48
N MET A 343 -3.54 -11.31 -17.12
CA MET A 343 -2.43 -12.25 -17.33
C MET A 343 -1.37 -11.69 -18.29
N ALA A 344 -1.80 -11.00 -19.34
CA ALA A 344 -0.91 -10.27 -20.25
C ALA A 344 -0.13 -9.18 -19.51
N ALA A 345 -0.81 -8.42 -18.64
CA ALA A 345 -0.16 -7.41 -17.82
C ALA A 345 0.94 -8.01 -16.93
N VAL A 346 0.68 -9.12 -16.23
CA VAL A 346 1.72 -9.84 -15.45
C VAL A 346 2.91 -10.20 -16.31
N ARG A 347 2.69 -10.77 -17.50
CA ARG A 347 3.78 -11.19 -18.41
C ARG A 347 4.68 -10.05 -18.80
N VAL A 348 4.09 -8.92 -19.21
CA VAL A 348 4.87 -7.77 -19.67
C VAL A 348 5.56 -7.07 -18.49
N ILE A 349 4.89 -6.90 -17.36
CA ILE A 349 5.50 -6.30 -16.16
C ILE A 349 6.67 -7.16 -15.67
N ASP A 350 6.51 -8.50 -15.61
CA ASP A 350 7.62 -9.41 -15.25
C ASP A 350 8.83 -9.26 -16.18
N ARG A 351 8.59 -9.03 -17.48
CA ARG A 351 9.65 -8.84 -18.48
C ARG A 351 10.39 -7.50 -18.33
N ILE A 352 9.66 -6.39 -18.08
CA ILE A 352 10.23 -5.04 -18.13
C ILE A 352 10.68 -4.49 -16.77
N ALA A 353 10.07 -4.93 -15.66
CA ALA A 353 10.49 -4.58 -14.31
C ALA A 353 11.64 -5.50 -13.85
N THR A 354 12.80 -5.37 -14.54
CA THR A 354 13.98 -6.18 -14.22
C THR A 354 14.65 -5.72 -12.92
N PRO A 355 15.46 -6.58 -12.27
CA PRO A 355 16.22 -6.18 -11.07
C PRO A 355 17.05 -4.92 -11.29
N GLU A 356 17.68 -4.77 -12.45
CA GLU A 356 18.54 -3.63 -12.81
C GLU A 356 17.71 -2.34 -12.91
N LYS A 357 16.55 -2.41 -13.56
CA LYS A 357 15.65 -1.27 -13.68
C LYS A 357 15.08 -0.82 -12.32
N LEU A 358 14.71 -1.76 -11.48
CA LEU A 358 14.24 -1.45 -10.13
C LEU A 358 15.36 -0.86 -9.27
N ALA A 359 16.60 -1.37 -9.38
CA ALA A 359 17.76 -0.80 -8.70
C ALA A 359 18.09 0.61 -9.18
N GLU A 360 17.94 0.90 -10.48
CA GLU A 360 18.09 2.24 -11.03
C GLU A 360 17.04 3.19 -10.43
N CYS A 361 15.77 2.80 -10.41
CA CYS A 361 14.69 3.61 -9.80
C CYS A 361 14.95 3.84 -8.30
N GLU A 362 15.38 2.80 -7.57
CA GLU A 362 15.73 2.93 -6.15
C GLU A 362 16.90 3.89 -5.93
N SER A 363 17.89 3.88 -6.82
CA SER A 363 19.01 4.84 -6.77
C SER A 363 18.53 6.29 -6.94
N PHE A 364 17.60 6.55 -7.86
CA PHE A 364 16.95 7.86 -8.00
C PHE A 364 16.17 8.25 -6.75
N ASN A 365 15.40 7.31 -6.19
CA ASN A 365 14.68 7.54 -4.94
C ASN A 365 15.62 7.94 -3.79
N HIS A 366 16.76 7.25 -3.65
CA HIS A 366 17.78 7.60 -2.66
C HIS A 366 18.35 9.00 -2.87
N GLN A 367 18.60 9.41 -4.12
CA GLN A 367 19.10 10.76 -4.42
C GLN A 367 18.04 11.81 -4.03
N ALA A 368 16.78 11.59 -4.36
CA ALA A 368 15.68 12.49 -4.00
C ALA A 368 15.53 12.62 -2.47
N LEU A 369 15.53 11.49 -1.76
CA LEU A 369 15.41 11.47 -0.30
C LEU A 369 16.61 12.14 0.39
N ASN A 370 17.83 11.95 -0.11
CA ASN A 370 19.00 12.66 0.39
C ASN A 370 18.84 14.17 0.23
N ARG A 371 18.42 14.63 -0.97
CA ARG A 371 18.22 16.06 -1.22
C ARG A 371 17.11 16.66 -0.35
N ILE A 372 16.02 15.93 -0.16
CA ILE A 372 14.94 16.32 0.77
C ILE A 372 15.48 16.40 2.20
N GLY A 373 16.27 15.42 2.64
CA GLY A 373 16.92 15.43 3.97
C GLY A 373 17.85 16.62 4.18
N GLU A 374 18.62 17.02 3.16
CA GLU A 374 19.44 18.24 3.18
C GLU A 374 18.57 19.50 3.38
N ILE A 375 17.46 19.61 2.62
CA ILE A 375 16.52 20.74 2.73
C ILE A 375 15.88 20.77 4.12
N ILE A 376 15.45 19.63 4.65
CA ILE A 376 14.90 19.52 6.01
C ILE A 376 15.92 20.03 7.03
N GLY A 377 17.19 19.66 6.89
CA GLY A 377 18.28 20.13 7.76
C GLY A 377 18.60 21.61 7.59
N GLU A 378 18.68 22.11 6.34
CA GLU A 378 18.97 23.50 6.02
C GLU A 378 17.93 24.48 6.59
N PHE A 379 16.65 24.11 6.49
CA PHE A 379 15.54 24.93 6.96
C PHE A 379 15.05 24.57 8.36
N GLU A 380 15.68 23.62 9.04
CA GLU A 380 15.29 23.12 10.36
C GLU A 380 13.80 22.75 10.43
N LEU A 381 13.30 22.07 9.38
CA LEU A 381 11.88 21.70 9.28
C LEU A 381 11.51 20.58 10.26
N PRO A 382 10.29 20.61 10.84
CA PRO A 382 9.79 19.55 11.72
C PRO A 382 9.34 18.32 10.88
N ALA A 383 10.26 17.76 10.12
CA ALA A 383 9.98 16.68 9.18
C ALA A 383 11.13 15.68 9.10
N HIS A 384 10.87 14.53 8.52
CA HIS A 384 11.90 13.59 8.09
C HIS A 384 11.54 12.99 6.73
N SER A 385 12.55 12.51 6.01
CA SER A 385 12.39 11.72 4.79
C SER A 385 12.71 10.26 5.05
N VAL A 386 11.90 9.37 4.51
CA VAL A 386 12.07 7.92 4.63
C VAL A 386 11.71 7.25 3.32
N GLY A 387 12.34 6.12 2.99
CA GLY A 387 12.02 5.36 1.79
C GLY A 387 12.28 3.87 1.92
N PHE A 388 11.60 3.10 1.06
CA PHE A 388 11.78 1.66 0.96
C PHE A 388 11.60 1.23 -0.51
N GLY A 389 12.64 0.65 -1.09
CA GLY A 389 12.67 0.33 -2.51
C GLY A 389 12.56 1.59 -3.38
N VAL A 390 11.62 1.59 -4.31
CA VAL A 390 11.42 2.73 -5.22
C VAL A 390 10.50 3.82 -4.66
N LYS A 391 9.96 3.61 -3.46
CA LYS A 391 9.06 4.55 -2.79
C LYS A 391 9.74 5.42 -1.76
N GLY A 392 9.27 6.65 -1.64
CA GLY A 392 9.72 7.61 -0.65
C GLY A 392 8.58 8.42 -0.04
N CYS A 393 8.84 8.96 1.13
CA CYS A 393 7.87 9.75 1.88
C CYS A 393 8.57 10.89 2.62
N THR A 394 7.93 12.05 2.67
CA THR A 394 8.24 13.12 3.62
C THR A 394 7.17 13.15 4.70
N THR A 395 7.56 12.86 5.92
CA THR A 395 6.65 12.86 7.06
C THR A 395 6.86 14.09 7.92
N TRP A 396 5.80 14.84 8.21
CA TRP A 396 5.83 16.06 9.02
C TRP A 396 5.84 15.72 10.51
N SER A 397 6.94 15.12 10.92
CA SER A 397 7.28 14.80 12.32
C SER A 397 8.78 14.87 12.51
N SER A 398 9.22 15.51 13.58
CA SER A 398 10.63 15.56 13.98
C SER A 398 11.11 14.30 14.71
N THR A 399 10.19 13.38 14.99
CA THR A 399 10.47 12.08 15.62
C THR A 399 10.13 10.94 14.69
N PRO A 400 10.80 9.77 14.84
CA PRO A 400 10.48 8.59 14.05
C PRO A 400 9.03 8.16 14.20
N VAL A 401 8.38 7.85 13.08
CA VAL A 401 7.10 7.16 13.07
C VAL A 401 7.38 5.66 13.03
N ARG A 402 7.06 4.96 14.12
CA ARG A 402 7.30 3.52 14.28
C ARG A 402 6.03 2.68 14.28
N ASN A 403 4.87 3.32 14.41
CA ASN A 403 3.56 2.69 14.45
C ASN A 403 2.46 3.71 14.14
N TYR A 404 1.21 3.27 14.15
CA TYR A 404 0.05 4.12 13.88
C TYR A 404 -0.12 5.28 14.89
N ARG A 405 0.24 5.07 16.16
CA ARG A 405 0.08 6.11 17.20
C ARG A 405 1.05 7.27 16.97
N ASP A 406 2.29 6.95 16.58
CA ASP A 406 3.28 7.96 16.18
C ASP A 406 2.82 8.71 14.92
N TYR A 407 2.27 7.97 13.93
CA TYR A 407 1.70 8.56 12.71
C TYR A 407 0.59 9.56 13.04
N LYS A 408 -0.28 9.27 14.00
CA LYS A 408 -1.34 10.19 14.43
C LYS A 408 -0.84 11.44 15.13
N ALA A 409 0.42 11.47 15.56
CA ALA A 409 1.08 12.62 16.14
C ALA A 409 1.80 13.51 15.10
N THR A 410 1.79 13.13 13.81
CA THR A 410 2.36 13.94 12.73
C THR A 410 1.56 15.23 12.51
N ASP A 411 2.20 16.24 11.96
CA ASP A 411 1.58 17.53 11.66
C ASP A 411 0.80 17.49 10.35
N PHE A 412 -0.49 17.16 10.44
CA PHE A 412 -1.36 17.06 9.27
C PHE A 412 -1.66 18.40 8.59
N ASP A 413 -1.59 19.53 9.32
CA ASP A 413 -1.76 20.87 8.72
C ASP A 413 -0.57 21.19 7.79
N LEU A 414 0.66 20.84 8.18
CA LEU A 414 1.83 20.96 7.31
C LEU A 414 1.79 20.01 6.12
N ALA A 415 1.28 18.80 6.33
CA ALA A 415 1.10 17.83 5.25
C ALA A 415 0.06 18.33 4.22
N GLU A 416 -1.07 18.90 4.69
CA GLU A 416 -2.08 19.52 3.82
C GLU A 416 -1.51 20.70 3.03
N LEU A 417 -0.76 21.59 3.71
CA LEU A 417 -0.08 22.69 3.05
C LEU A 417 0.88 22.22 1.96
N SER A 418 1.67 21.18 2.25
CA SER A 418 2.60 20.56 1.29
C SER A 418 1.85 19.97 0.09
N PHE A 419 0.75 19.27 0.33
CA PHE A 419 -0.10 18.69 -0.71
C PHE A 419 -0.68 19.75 -1.64
N LEU A 420 -1.34 20.78 -1.10
CA LEU A 420 -1.92 21.87 -1.88
C LEU A 420 -0.84 22.65 -2.66
N TRP A 421 0.30 22.91 -2.01
CA TRP A 421 1.42 23.56 -2.67
C TRP A 421 1.92 22.75 -3.86
N SER A 422 2.09 21.44 -3.70
CA SER A 422 2.52 20.54 -4.77
C SER A 422 1.55 20.55 -5.94
N LEU A 423 0.25 20.44 -5.70
CA LEU A 423 -0.79 20.52 -6.74
C LEU A 423 -0.75 21.86 -7.51
N ASN A 424 -0.52 22.96 -6.79
CA ASN A 424 -0.42 24.29 -7.40
C ASN A 424 0.85 24.46 -8.26
N HIS A 425 1.88 23.64 -8.03
CA HIS A 425 3.16 23.63 -8.74
C HIS A 425 3.30 22.45 -9.71
N ASP A 426 2.17 21.93 -10.20
CA ASP A 426 2.13 20.85 -11.19
C ASP A 426 2.75 19.52 -10.73
N ILE A 427 2.65 19.21 -9.43
CA ILE A 427 3.07 17.95 -8.85
C ILE A 427 1.86 17.28 -8.21
N MET A 428 1.49 16.10 -8.72
CA MET A 428 0.42 15.27 -8.18
C MET A 428 0.99 14.28 -7.18
N THR A 429 0.75 14.51 -5.89
CA THR A 429 1.03 13.55 -4.80
C THR A 429 -0.24 12.78 -4.44
N PRO A 430 -0.15 11.64 -3.74
CA PRO A 430 -1.34 10.94 -3.28
C PRO A 430 -2.21 11.82 -2.38
N PRO A 431 -3.53 11.86 -2.59
CA PRO A 431 -4.43 12.48 -1.63
C PRO A 431 -4.48 11.63 -0.35
N GLY A 432 -4.69 12.29 0.79
CA GLY A 432 -4.82 11.63 2.08
C GLY A 432 -3.55 11.61 2.91
N LEU A 433 -2.43 12.07 2.40
CA LEU A 433 -1.17 12.30 3.13
C LEU A 433 -0.53 11.02 3.71
N ASP A 434 -0.96 9.85 3.22
CA ASP A 434 -0.52 8.55 3.73
C ASP A 434 0.82 8.10 3.11
N GLU A 435 1.09 8.54 1.89
CA GLU A 435 2.33 8.29 1.14
C GLU A 435 2.57 9.42 0.13
N GLN A 436 3.79 9.63 -0.29
CA GLN A 436 4.16 10.77 -1.13
C GLN A 436 4.49 10.38 -2.58
N TRP A 437 5.21 9.28 -2.81
CA TRP A 437 5.53 8.76 -4.14
C TRP A 437 5.86 7.26 -4.13
#